data_fbd9dfa43ddffe7f687c41a59755d590
#
_entry.id   fbd9dfa43ddffe7f687c41a59755d590
#
_cell.length_a   1.000
_cell.length_b   1.000
_cell.length_c   1.000
_cell.angle_alpha   90.00
_cell.angle_beta   90.00
_cell.angle_gamma   90.00
#
_symmetry.space_group_name_H-M   'P 1'
#
loop_
_entity.id
_entity.type
_entity.pdbx_description
1 polymer ?
#
loop_
_entity_poly.entity_id
_entity_poly.type
_entity_poly.pdbx_seq_one_letter_code
_entity_poly.pdbx_strand_id
1 'polypeptide(L)'
;MLMDLLGKVWKVLPRTVRQRISRSVQFKFTVSAAGIITNEKGEVLLLDHYLRPDSGWGVPGGFMEKGEQPEAAFRREIREETGLEVRDVEIHRVRTLGRHIEVIYTAHASGEAQAISREIRESRWFAPEDIPKEMSLDQQFLVQKALSPNSDE
;
A
#
# COMPACT_ATOMS: atom_id res chain seq x y z
N MET A 1 35.72 -24.78 12.10
CA MET A 1 36.64 -24.99 10.98
C MET A 1 36.01 -24.67 9.61
N LEU A 2 34.90 -25.31 9.18
CA LEU A 2 34.29 -25.00 7.88
C LEU A 2 33.71 -23.56 7.81
N MET A 3 32.99 -23.10 8.83
CA MET A 3 32.42 -21.75 8.91
C MET A 3 33.52 -20.66 8.96
N ASP A 4 34.64 -20.93 9.60
CA ASP A 4 35.77 -19.97 9.64
C ASP A 4 36.39 -19.80 8.26
N LEU A 5 36.52 -20.88 7.52
CA LEU A 5 37.02 -20.88 6.14
C LEU A 5 36.05 -20.13 5.22
N LEU A 6 34.74 -20.41 5.31
CA LEU A 6 33.71 -19.71 4.55
C LEU A 6 33.68 -18.22 4.87
N GLY A 7 33.83 -17.86 6.16
CA GLY A 7 33.90 -16.47 6.60
C GLY A 7 35.12 -15.73 6.05
N LYS A 8 36.29 -16.38 5.97
CA LYS A 8 37.50 -15.80 5.36
C LYS A 8 37.31 -15.59 3.86
N VAL A 9 36.79 -16.60 3.14
CA VAL A 9 36.49 -16.48 1.71
C VAL A 9 35.47 -15.37 1.45
N TRP A 10 34.41 -15.30 2.25
CA TRP A 10 33.40 -14.24 2.13
C TRP A 10 33.98 -12.82 2.27
N LYS A 11 34.91 -12.62 3.19
CA LYS A 11 35.54 -11.29 3.42
C LYS A 11 36.45 -10.85 2.25
N VAL A 12 37.05 -11.81 1.54
CA VAL A 12 37.94 -11.51 0.39
C VAL A 12 37.18 -11.25 -0.90
N LEU A 13 35.92 -11.73 -1.00
CA LEU A 13 35.10 -11.52 -2.19
C LEU A 13 34.80 -10.02 -2.43
N PRO A 14 34.86 -9.54 -3.68
CA PRO A 14 34.44 -8.18 -4.05
C PRO A 14 33.01 -7.90 -3.59
N ARG A 15 32.73 -6.65 -3.22
CA ARG A 15 31.40 -6.22 -2.73
C ARG A 15 30.27 -6.57 -3.72
N THR A 16 30.53 -6.43 -5.02
CA THR A 16 29.57 -6.77 -6.09
C THR A 16 29.22 -8.27 -6.12
N VAL A 17 30.20 -9.14 -5.91
CA VAL A 17 30.01 -10.59 -5.86
C VAL A 17 29.21 -10.98 -4.63
N ARG A 18 29.58 -10.46 -3.46
CA ARG A 18 28.83 -10.68 -2.21
C ARG A 18 27.37 -10.24 -2.34
N GLN A 19 27.12 -9.06 -2.93
CA GLN A 19 25.76 -8.57 -3.16
C GLN A 19 24.96 -9.46 -4.12
N ARG A 20 25.60 -9.99 -5.19
CA ARG A 20 24.93 -10.92 -6.11
C ARG A 20 24.54 -12.22 -5.40
N ILE A 21 25.47 -12.82 -4.64
CA ILE A 21 25.19 -14.04 -3.88
C ILE A 21 24.05 -13.79 -2.87
N SER A 22 24.14 -12.71 -2.06
CA SER A 22 23.08 -12.40 -1.09
C SER A 22 21.72 -12.23 -1.77
N ARG A 23 21.65 -11.51 -2.90
CA ARG A 23 20.39 -11.29 -3.64
C ARG A 23 19.83 -12.57 -4.28
N SER A 24 20.67 -13.55 -4.63
CA SER A 24 20.21 -14.80 -5.25
C SER A 24 19.63 -15.79 -4.25
N VAL A 25 20.00 -15.70 -2.97
CA VAL A 25 19.48 -16.58 -1.90
C VAL A 25 18.34 -15.93 -1.09
N GLN A 26 18.08 -14.63 -1.28
CA GLN A 26 16.98 -13.95 -0.61
C GLN A 26 15.70 -14.00 -1.43
N PHE A 27 14.57 -14.15 -0.76
CA PHE A 27 13.27 -14.00 -1.38
C PHE A 27 13.06 -12.55 -1.86
N LYS A 28 12.47 -12.42 -3.04
CA LYS A 28 12.05 -11.11 -3.57
C LYS A 28 10.59 -10.89 -3.22
N PHE A 29 10.30 -9.72 -2.71
CA PHE A 29 8.96 -9.25 -2.43
C PHE A 29 8.62 -8.09 -3.35
N THR A 30 7.37 -8.02 -3.80
CA THR A 30 6.78 -6.77 -4.28
C THR A 30 6.28 -5.99 -3.08
N VAL A 31 6.27 -4.67 -3.16
CA VAL A 31 5.78 -3.81 -2.09
C VAL A 31 4.80 -2.82 -2.67
N SER A 32 3.66 -2.63 -2.01
CA SER A 32 2.70 -1.57 -2.31
C SER A 32 2.47 -0.69 -1.09
N ALA A 33 2.01 0.51 -1.36
CA ALA A 33 1.53 1.47 -0.38
C ALA A 33 0.08 1.83 -0.72
N ALA A 34 -0.83 1.63 0.21
CA ALA A 34 -2.26 1.89 0.06
C ALA A 34 -2.80 2.56 1.33
N GLY A 35 -4.00 3.11 1.29
CA GLY A 35 -4.50 3.72 2.52
C GLY A 35 -5.99 4.00 2.57
N ILE A 36 -6.46 4.12 3.81
CA ILE A 36 -7.79 4.56 4.17
C ILE A 36 -7.75 6.08 4.33
N ILE A 37 -8.34 6.78 3.38
CA ILE A 37 -8.36 8.25 3.36
C ILE A 37 -9.75 8.70 3.73
N THR A 38 -9.84 9.58 4.72
CA THR A 38 -11.12 10.16 5.15
C THR A 38 -11.17 11.65 4.83
N ASN A 39 -12.37 12.15 4.61
CA ASN A 39 -12.64 13.59 4.50
C ASN A 39 -13.16 14.16 5.82
N GLU A 40 -13.49 15.45 5.83
CA GLU A 40 -14.01 16.19 7.00
C GLU A 40 -15.38 15.70 7.48
N LYS A 41 -16.11 14.95 6.62
CA LYS A 41 -17.40 14.34 6.97
C LYS A 41 -17.25 12.93 7.53
N GLY A 42 -16.03 12.38 7.59
CA GLY A 42 -15.77 10.98 7.96
C GLY A 42 -16.09 9.98 6.85
N GLU A 43 -16.32 10.44 5.62
CA GLU A 43 -16.48 9.55 4.46
C GLU A 43 -15.12 9.02 4.02
N VAL A 44 -15.07 7.79 3.51
CA VAL A 44 -13.85 7.12 3.03
C VAL A 44 -13.76 7.19 1.51
N LEU A 45 -12.55 7.45 1.00
CA LEU A 45 -12.27 7.44 -0.43
C LEU A 45 -12.09 6.01 -0.93
N LEU A 46 -12.89 5.62 -1.92
CA LEU A 46 -12.73 4.36 -2.64
C LEU A 46 -12.63 4.63 -4.15
N LEU A 47 -11.89 3.74 -4.82
CA LEU A 47 -11.66 3.78 -6.26
C LEU A 47 -12.19 2.50 -6.90
N ASP A 48 -12.87 2.64 -8.04
CA ASP A 48 -13.27 1.53 -8.91
C ASP A 48 -12.22 1.35 -10.01
N HIS A 49 -11.46 0.25 -9.94
CA HIS A 49 -10.38 -0.07 -10.87
C HIS A 49 -10.85 -1.00 -11.99
N TYR A 50 -10.46 -0.71 -13.22
CA TYR A 50 -10.78 -1.57 -14.38
C TYR A 50 -10.21 -2.98 -14.29
N LEU A 51 -9.01 -3.12 -13.73
CA LEU A 51 -8.24 -4.38 -13.76
C LEU A 51 -8.20 -5.12 -12.41
N ARG A 52 -8.89 -4.62 -11.39
CA ARG A 52 -8.94 -5.30 -10.11
C ARG A 52 -9.80 -6.56 -10.22
N PRO A 53 -9.30 -7.75 -9.80
CA PRO A 53 -10.10 -8.96 -9.80
C PRO A 53 -11.28 -8.85 -8.80
N ASP A 54 -12.36 -9.59 -9.07
CA ASP A 54 -13.60 -9.72 -8.30
C ASP A 54 -14.46 -8.45 -8.26
N SER A 55 -14.00 -7.40 -7.64
CA SER A 55 -14.67 -6.09 -7.61
C SER A 55 -13.66 -4.99 -7.96
N GLY A 56 -14.09 -4.03 -8.76
CA GLY A 56 -13.29 -2.84 -9.05
C GLY A 56 -13.02 -1.99 -7.82
N TRP A 57 -13.95 -1.96 -6.86
CA TRP A 57 -13.88 -1.10 -5.69
C TRP A 57 -12.81 -1.51 -4.69
N GLY A 58 -12.10 -0.53 -4.16
CA GLY A 58 -11.10 -0.73 -3.12
C GLY A 58 -10.44 0.58 -2.67
N VAL A 59 -9.60 0.46 -1.65
CA VAL A 59 -8.79 1.59 -1.18
C VAL A 59 -7.77 1.99 -2.24
N PRO A 60 -7.45 3.30 -2.36
CA PRO A 60 -6.43 3.81 -3.28
C PRO A 60 -5.03 3.39 -2.89
N GLY A 61 -4.15 3.31 -3.88
CA GLY A 61 -2.74 2.97 -3.70
C GLY A 61 -2.19 2.07 -4.79
N GLY A 62 -0.87 1.91 -4.80
CA GLY A 62 -0.17 1.16 -5.84
C GLY A 62 1.20 0.66 -5.43
N PHE A 63 1.95 0.15 -6.40
CA PHE A 63 3.28 -0.40 -6.19
C PHE A 63 4.33 0.69 -5.98
N MET A 64 5.26 0.38 -5.08
CA MET A 64 6.42 1.24 -4.88
C MET A 64 7.38 1.17 -6.06
N GLU A 65 7.95 2.30 -6.43
CA GLU A 65 9.04 2.40 -7.39
C GLU A 65 10.39 2.11 -6.73
N LYS A 66 11.39 1.86 -7.58
CA LYS A 66 12.74 1.57 -7.11
C LYS A 66 13.37 2.75 -6.38
N GLY A 67 13.67 2.56 -5.10
CA GLY A 67 14.32 3.58 -4.25
C GLY A 67 13.34 4.55 -3.60
N GLU A 68 12.06 4.40 -3.84
CA GLU A 68 11.00 5.19 -3.24
C GLU A 68 10.75 4.77 -1.78
N GLN A 69 10.33 5.72 -0.94
CA GLN A 69 9.87 5.42 0.41
C GLN A 69 8.37 5.09 0.40
N PRO A 70 7.87 4.23 1.29
CA PRO A 70 6.46 3.81 1.27
C PRO A 70 5.47 4.98 1.35
N GLU A 71 5.72 5.98 2.20
CA GLU A 71 4.86 7.15 2.29
C GLU A 71 4.90 8.01 1.01
N ALA A 72 6.07 8.13 0.37
CA ALA A 72 6.20 8.86 -0.87
C ALA A 72 5.41 8.17 -2.00
N ALA A 73 5.49 6.82 -2.07
CA ALA A 73 4.67 6.02 -2.99
C ALA A 73 3.18 6.25 -2.75
N PHE A 74 2.73 6.17 -1.50
CA PHE A 74 1.34 6.41 -1.14
C PHE A 74 0.86 7.79 -1.61
N ARG A 75 1.60 8.86 -1.30
CA ARG A 75 1.26 10.23 -1.71
C ARG A 75 1.26 10.41 -3.23
N ARG A 76 2.19 9.78 -3.94
CA ARG A 76 2.26 9.82 -5.40
C ARG A 76 1.05 9.13 -6.01
N GLU A 77 0.72 7.91 -5.60
CA GLU A 77 -0.43 7.16 -6.10
C GLU A 77 -1.74 7.94 -5.91
N ILE A 78 -1.98 8.49 -4.71
CA ILE A 78 -3.20 9.27 -4.46
C ILE A 78 -3.30 10.47 -5.42
N ARG A 79 -2.20 11.19 -5.62
CA ARG A 79 -2.17 12.32 -6.56
C ARG A 79 -2.42 11.86 -7.99
N GLU A 80 -1.81 10.76 -8.43
CA GLU A 80 -1.93 10.24 -9.80
C GLU A 80 -3.33 9.65 -10.07
N GLU A 81 -3.95 9.01 -9.09
CA GLU A 81 -5.26 8.39 -9.23
C GLU A 81 -6.41 9.39 -9.07
N THR A 82 -6.27 10.38 -8.18
CA THR A 82 -7.41 11.22 -7.73
C THR A 82 -7.18 12.73 -7.79
N GLY A 83 -5.94 13.17 -7.97
CA GLY A 83 -5.57 14.58 -7.90
C GLY A 83 -5.56 15.19 -6.50
N LEU A 84 -5.86 14.39 -5.46
CA LEU A 84 -5.89 14.87 -4.08
C LEU A 84 -4.50 14.88 -3.45
N GLU A 85 -4.31 15.78 -2.48
CA GLU A 85 -3.18 15.78 -1.56
C GLU A 85 -3.63 15.29 -0.19
N VAL A 86 -2.86 14.36 0.39
CA VAL A 86 -3.16 13.80 1.70
C VAL A 86 -2.34 14.47 2.80
N ARG A 87 -2.96 14.61 3.98
CA ARG A 87 -2.36 15.12 5.22
C ARG A 87 -2.53 14.10 6.35
N ASP A 88 -1.81 14.31 7.44
CA ASP A 88 -1.88 13.48 8.65
C ASP A 88 -1.70 11.98 8.32
N VAL A 89 -0.64 11.67 7.56
CA VAL A 89 -0.37 10.32 7.08
C VAL A 89 0.30 9.51 8.18
N GLU A 90 -0.36 8.44 8.62
CA GLU A 90 0.13 7.54 9.65
C GLU A 90 0.10 6.10 9.18
N ILE A 91 1.07 5.28 9.59
CA ILE A 91 1.06 3.85 9.29
C ILE A 91 -0.03 3.19 10.15
N HIS A 92 -1.06 2.68 9.48
CA HIS A 92 -2.08 1.89 10.14
C HIS A 92 -1.65 0.43 10.33
N ARG A 93 -1.07 -0.18 9.28
CA ARG A 93 -0.68 -1.59 9.30
C ARG A 93 0.37 -1.91 8.23
N VAL A 94 1.24 -2.87 8.55
CA VAL A 94 2.09 -3.55 7.55
C VAL A 94 1.72 -5.03 7.58
N ARG A 95 1.46 -5.61 6.41
CA ARG A 95 1.12 -7.03 6.28
C ARG A 95 1.87 -7.69 5.12
N THR A 96 2.02 -9.01 5.21
CA THR A 96 2.64 -9.83 4.16
C THR A 96 1.62 -10.79 3.60
N LEU A 97 1.42 -10.76 2.30
CA LEU A 97 0.52 -11.59 1.53
C LEU A 97 1.37 -12.44 0.55
N GLY A 98 1.81 -13.62 1.01
CA GLY A 98 2.72 -14.46 0.23
C GLY A 98 4.06 -13.75 -0.04
N ARG A 99 4.29 -13.35 -1.30
CA ARG A 99 5.48 -12.60 -1.72
C ARG A 99 5.23 -11.10 -1.93
N HIS A 100 4.18 -10.60 -1.34
CA HIS A 100 3.81 -9.20 -1.40
C HIS A 100 3.74 -8.60 0.00
N ILE A 101 4.34 -7.43 0.19
CA ILE A 101 4.25 -6.63 1.42
C ILE A 101 3.37 -5.41 1.10
N GLU A 102 2.37 -5.19 1.91
CA GLU A 102 1.49 -4.05 1.81
C GLU A 102 1.66 -3.15 3.03
N VAL A 103 1.99 -1.88 2.78
CA VAL A 103 2.04 -0.83 3.80
C VAL A 103 0.75 -0.03 3.70
N ILE A 104 -0.06 -0.08 4.74
CA ILE A 104 -1.38 0.56 4.78
C ILE A 104 -1.31 1.78 5.69
N TYR A 105 -1.77 2.89 5.17
CA TYR A 105 -1.83 4.18 5.85
C TYR A 105 -3.26 4.57 6.20
N THR A 106 -3.41 5.39 7.23
CA THR A 106 -4.56 6.29 7.39
C THR A 106 -4.13 7.69 7.04
N ALA A 107 -5.03 8.46 6.46
CA ALA A 107 -4.77 9.84 6.09
C ALA A 107 -6.06 10.64 5.97
N HIS A 108 -5.92 11.96 5.87
CA HIS A 108 -7.01 12.87 5.56
C HIS A 108 -6.79 13.56 4.22
N ALA A 109 -7.87 13.82 3.49
CA ALA A 109 -7.87 14.67 2.31
C ALA A 109 -9.15 15.49 2.24
N SER A 110 -9.09 16.62 1.55
CA SER A 110 -10.25 17.49 1.30
C SER A 110 -10.37 17.73 -0.20
N GLY A 111 -11.59 17.93 -0.66
CA GLY A 111 -11.88 18.24 -2.05
C GLY A 111 -12.63 17.12 -2.77
N GLU A 112 -12.89 17.38 -4.04
CA GLU A 112 -13.57 16.43 -4.94
C GLU A 112 -12.53 15.47 -5.52
N ALA A 113 -12.74 14.18 -5.30
CA ALA A 113 -11.90 13.13 -5.87
C ALA A 113 -12.27 12.92 -7.34
N GLN A 114 -11.28 13.00 -8.22
CA GLN A 114 -11.46 12.81 -9.65
C GLN A 114 -10.75 11.52 -10.09
N ALA A 115 -11.40 10.73 -10.94
CA ALA A 115 -10.74 9.58 -11.58
C ALA A 115 -9.82 10.08 -12.70
N ILE A 116 -8.56 10.37 -12.38
CA ILE A 116 -7.60 10.96 -13.33
C ILE A 116 -6.82 9.87 -14.08
N SER A 117 -6.46 8.79 -13.39
CA SER A 117 -5.75 7.67 -14.00
C SER A 117 -6.66 6.88 -14.94
N ARG A 118 -6.08 6.38 -16.05
CA ARG A 118 -6.79 5.49 -16.99
C ARG A 118 -7.16 4.14 -16.40
N GLU A 119 -6.58 3.77 -15.27
CA GLU A 119 -6.83 2.53 -14.56
C GLU A 119 -8.06 2.64 -13.63
N ILE A 120 -8.50 3.88 -13.36
CA ILE A 120 -9.61 4.18 -12.47
C ILE A 120 -10.85 4.53 -13.28
N ARG A 121 -11.94 3.79 -13.04
CA ARG A 121 -13.25 4.03 -13.66
C ARG A 121 -14.00 5.13 -12.92
N GLU A 122 -13.95 5.08 -11.58
CA GLU A 122 -14.66 6.00 -10.72
C GLU A 122 -13.89 6.21 -9.41
N SER A 123 -13.98 7.42 -8.88
CA SER A 123 -13.45 7.83 -7.58
C SER A 123 -14.58 8.47 -6.79
N ARG A 124 -14.86 7.97 -5.57
CA ARG A 124 -16.00 8.45 -4.77
C ARG A 124 -15.72 8.38 -3.28
N TRP A 125 -16.30 9.33 -2.56
CA TRP A 125 -16.42 9.32 -1.11
C TRP A 125 -17.64 8.52 -0.68
N PHE A 126 -17.48 7.61 0.28
CA PHE A 126 -18.55 6.76 0.81
C PHE A 126 -18.67 6.98 2.32
N ALA A 127 -19.91 7.12 2.81
CA ALA A 127 -20.16 6.98 4.23
C ALA A 127 -19.78 5.53 4.68
N PRO A 128 -19.33 5.33 5.93
CA PRO A 128 -18.90 4.01 6.39
C PRO A 128 -19.95 2.91 6.24
N GLU A 129 -21.22 3.26 6.32
CA GLU A 129 -22.38 2.37 6.14
C GLU A 129 -22.71 2.06 4.67
N ASP A 130 -22.23 2.88 3.74
CA ASP A 130 -22.54 2.79 2.29
C ASP A 130 -21.40 2.17 1.46
N ILE A 131 -20.39 1.59 2.13
CA ILE A 131 -19.27 0.91 1.45
C ILE A 131 -19.81 -0.16 0.50
N PRO A 132 -19.35 -0.20 -0.78
CA PRO A 132 -19.83 -1.16 -1.77
C PRO A 132 -19.70 -2.60 -1.28
N LYS A 133 -20.82 -3.35 -1.30
CA LYS A 133 -20.87 -4.76 -0.87
C LYS A 133 -20.05 -5.69 -1.78
N GLU A 134 -19.82 -5.27 -3.01
CA GLU A 134 -18.98 -5.95 -3.99
C GLU A 134 -17.49 -5.87 -3.66
N MET A 135 -17.08 -4.91 -2.85
CA MET A 135 -15.70 -4.77 -2.38
C MET A 135 -15.26 -6.03 -1.64
N SER A 136 -14.01 -6.46 -1.80
CA SER A 136 -13.54 -7.68 -1.14
C SER A 136 -13.69 -7.60 0.38
N LEU A 137 -14.06 -8.71 1.02
CA LEU A 137 -14.28 -8.76 2.48
C LEU A 137 -13.04 -8.33 3.27
N ASP A 138 -11.86 -8.64 2.77
CA ASP A 138 -10.59 -8.22 3.38
C ASP A 138 -10.46 -6.69 3.42
N GLN A 139 -10.76 -6.02 2.32
CA GLN A 139 -10.71 -4.55 2.26
C GLN A 139 -11.87 -3.89 3.03
N GLN A 140 -13.09 -4.47 3.00
CA GLN A 140 -14.19 -4.00 3.84
C GLN A 140 -13.80 -4.05 5.33
N PHE A 141 -13.24 -5.17 5.78
CA PHE A 141 -12.77 -5.33 7.17
C PHE A 141 -11.67 -4.33 7.52
N LEU A 142 -10.71 -4.11 6.58
CA LEU A 142 -9.63 -3.15 6.76
C LEU A 142 -10.16 -1.73 6.99
N VAL A 143 -11.11 -1.29 6.15
CA VAL A 143 -11.73 0.03 6.25
C VAL A 143 -12.54 0.15 7.55
N GLN A 144 -13.40 -0.83 7.84
CA GLN A 144 -14.20 -0.82 9.06
C GLN A 144 -13.34 -0.75 10.32
N LYS A 145 -12.25 -1.51 10.36
CA LYS A 145 -11.34 -1.49 11.51
C LYS A 145 -10.64 -0.14 11.67
N ALA A 146 -10.23 0.51 10.58
CA ALA A 146 -9.57 1.81 10.64
C ALA A 146 -10.55 2.94 11.05
N LEU A 147 -11.82 2.81 10.72
CA LEU A 147 -12.85 3.80 11.08
C LEU A 147 -13.45 3.58 12.48
N SER A 148 -13.19 2.43 13.11
CA SER A 148 -13.69 2.14 14.45
C SER A 148 -12.82 2.82 15.51
N PRO A 149 -13.37 3.63 16.43
CA PRO A 149 -12.60 4.43 17.39
C PRO A 149 -11.88 3.64 18.49
N ASN A 150 -11.97 2.30 18.53
CA ASN A 150 -11.40 1.43 19.57
C ASN A 150 -10.77 0.17 18.98
N SER A 151 -9.66 0.29 18.26
CA SER A 151 -8.95 -0.89 17.73
C SER A 151 -7.53 -1.11 18.29
N ASP A 152 -7.22 -0.53 19.42
CA ASP A 152 -6.00 -0.81 20.19
C ASP A 152 -6.35 -1.63 21.44
N GLU A 153 -6.74 -2.92 21.27
CA GLU A 153 -6.59 -3.99 22.26
C GLU A 153 -6.24 -5.30 21.56
#